data_ffe3acfda546f4daa51a294ec2b44be2
#
_entry.id   ffe3acfda546f4daa51a294ec2b44be2
#
_cell.length_a   1.000
_cell.length_b   1.000
_cell.length_c   1.000
_cell.angle_alpha   90.00
_cell.angle_beta   90.00
_cell.angle_gamma   90.00
#
_symmetry.space_group_name_H-M   'P 1'
#
loop_
_entity.id
_entity.type
_entity.pdbx_description
1 polymer ?
#
loop_
_entity_poly.entity_id
_entity_poly.type
_entity_poly.pdbx_seq_one_letter_code
_entity_poly.pdbx_strand_id
1 'polypeptide(L)'
;MLEYAGANIDLLAISDRGEVIKYPARRHALGYRYLDEPLQAERHYIPIDGKCFLLATDGIVSQIGGTSRRVMGSRHFQALLAEAKTADPRKLANSLMRGLRVWQGGEERRDDVMILAFRPPPPSR
;
A
#
# COMPACT_ATOMS: atom_id res chain seq x y z
N MET A 1 -1.39 19.18 -3.46
CA MET A 1 -0.45 18.49 -2.58
C MET A 1 -1.22 17.61 -1.60
N LEU A 2 -0.77 16.40 -1.42
CA LEU A 2 -1.34 15.47 -0.46
C LEU A 2 -0.54 15.52 0.83
N GLU A 3 -1.22 15.62 1.95
CA GLU A 3 -0.60 15.47 3.27
C GLU A 3 -0.94 14.09 3.83
N TYR A 4 0.07 13.38 4.29
CA TYR A 4 -0.07 12.05 4.86
C TYR A 4 0.64 11.94 6.20
N ALA A 5 -0.05 11.34 7.15
CA ALA A 5 0.53 10.94 8.44
C ALA A 5 -0.07 9.59 8.80
N GLY A 6 0.75 8.56 8.87
CA GLY A 6 0.28 7.19 9.08
C GLY A 6 0.71 6.60 10.41
N ALA A 7 -0.13 5.69 10.92
CA ALA A 7 0.17 4.83 12.05
C ALA A 7 0.06 3.37 11.57
N ASN A 8 1.18 2.70 11.46
CA ASN A 8 1.34 1.31 11.00
C ASN A 8 0.96 1.00 9.54
N ILE A 9 0.39 1.91 8.81
CA ILE A 9 0.06 1.72 7.39
C ILE A 9 0.84 2.72 6.56
N ASP A 10 1.72 2.22 5.69
CA ASP A 10 2.51 3.05 4.80
C ASP A 10 1.66 3.51 3.60
N LEU A 11 1.95 4.70 3.09
CA LEU A 11 1.35 5.17 1.84
C LEU A 11 2.31 4.89 0.69
N LEU A 12 1.79 4.30 -0.37
CA LEU A 12 2.54 4.09 -1.61
C LEU A 12 2.05 5.03 -2.69
N ALA A 13 2.98 5.62 -3.42
CA ALA A 13 2.69 6.45 -4.58
C ALA A 13 3.22 5.74 -5.82
N ILE A 14 2.37 5.57 -6.82
CA ILE A 14 2.70 4.82 -8.03
C ILE A 14 2.50 5.72 -9.24
N SER A 15 3.55 5.83 -10.08
CA SER A 15 3.46 6.53 -11.35
C SER A 15 2.97 5.58 -12.45
N ASP A 16 2.54 6.16 -13.59
CA ASP A 16 2.15 5.40 -14.76
C ASP A 16 3.32 4.68 -15.43
N ARG A 17 4.56 5.00 -15.05
CA ARG A 17 5.78 4.33 -15.52
C ARG A 17 6.19 3.15 -14.63
N GLY A 18 5.47 2.91 -13.55
CA GLY A 18 5.77 1.83 -12.60
C GLY A 18 6.74 2.23 -11.50
N GLU A 19 7.01 3.52 -11.31
CA GLU A 19 7.80 3.98 -10.17
C GLU A 19 6.95 3.88 -8.90
N VAL A 20 7.49 3.26 -7.86
CA VAL A 20 6.83 3.10 -6.58
C VAL A 20 7.65 3.80 -5.50
N ILE A 21 7.02 4.76 -4.83
CA ILE A 21 7.63 5.50 -3.73
C ILE A 21 6.86 5.17 -2.46
N LYS A 22 7.56 4.75 -1.41
CA LYS A 22 6.96 4.48 -0.12
C LYS A 22 7.15 5.66 0.84
N TYR A 23 6.05 6.13 1.42
CA TYR A 23 6.04 7.10 2.51
C TYR A 23 5.72 6.34 3.79
N PRO A 24 6.72 6.11 4.65
CA PRO A 24 6.54 5.24 5.80
C PRO A 24 5.66 5.86 6.87
N ALA A 25 4.86 5.00 7.50
CA ALA A 25 4.09 5.35 8.68
C ALA A 25 4.94 5.17 9.93
N ARG A 26 4.55 5.85 11.02
CA ARG A 26 5.07 5.53 12.34
C ARG A 26 4.58 4.16 12.78
N ARG A 27 5.44 3.39 13.44
CA ARG A 27 5.09 2.06 13.96
C ARG A 27 4.47 2.17 15.36
N HIS A 28 3.38 2.96 15.46
CA HIS A 28 2.60 3.14 16.67
C HIS A 28 1.13 2.89 16.38
N ALA A 29 0.47 2.14 17.25
CA ALA A 29 -0.97 1.97 17.17
C ALA A 29 -1.66 3.21 17.78
N LEU A 30 -2.73 3.65 17.15
CA LEU A 30 -3.54 4.75 17.67
C LEU A 30 -4.53 4.25 18.71
N GLY A 31 -4.86 5.10 19.68
CA GLY A 31 -5.93 4.83 20.62
C GLY A 31 -5.56 3.99 21.83
N TYR A 32 -4.31 3.72 22.08
CA TYR A 32 -3.88 3.03 23.30
C TYR A 32 -3.87 3.98 24.50
N ARG A 33 -4.42 3.47 25.62
CA ARG A 33 -4.64 4.24 26.86
C ARG A 33 -3.37 4.64 27.60
N TYR A 34 -2.25 3.98 27.32
CA TYR A 34 -1.02 4.07 28.10
C TYR A 34 0.18 4.49 27.24
N LEU A 35 -0.01 5.49 26.40
CA LEU A 35 1.13 6.11 25.75
C LEU A 35 1.71 7.14 26.72
N ASP A 36 2.92 6.86 27.19
CA ASP A 36 3.64 7.75 28.12
C ASP A 36 4.07 9.06 27.46
N GLU A 37 4.06 9.13 26.12
CA GLU A 37 4.42 10.30 25.35
C GLU A 37 3.34 10.62 24.30
N PRO A 38 3.08 11.91 24.02
CA PRO A 38 2.17 12.28 22.94
C PRO A 38 2.70 11.75 21.60
N LEU A 39 1.84 11.12 20.82
CA LEU A 39 2.16 10.65 19.48
C LEU A 39 2.54 11.84 18.61
N GLN A 40 3.80 11.87 18.17
CA GLN A 40 4.23 12.80 17.15
C GLN A 40 3.99 12.16 15.79
N ALA A 41 3.06 12.72 15.04
CA ALA A 41 2.82 12.30 13.68
C ALA A 41 3.98 12.71 12.78
N GLU A 42 4.53 11.76 12.03
CA GLU A 42 5.46 12.08 10.96
C GLU A 42 4.63 12.45 9.73
N ARG A 43 4.72 13.70 9.31
CA ARG A 43 3.94 14.23 8.20
C ARG A 43 4.75 14.21 6.91
N HIS A 44 4.12 13.79 5.85
CA HIS A 44 4.67 13.83 4.50
C HIS A 44 3.81 14.73 3.63
N TYR A 45 4.45 15.61 2.86
CA TYR A 45 3.80 16.49 1.89
C TYR A 45 4.19 16.04 0.51
N ILE A 46 3.23 15.57 -0.27
CA ILE A 46 3.50 14.77 -1.46
C ILE A 46 2.88 15.42 -2.70
N PRO A 47 3.69 15.66 -3.77
CA PRO A 47 3.13 16.10 -5.04
C PRO A 47 2.19 15.05 -5.62
N ILE A 48 1.04 15.48 -6.14
CA ILE A 48 -0.02 14.56 -6.58
C ILE A 48 0.01 14.30 -8.10
N ASP A 49 0.76 15.06 -8.87
CA ASP A 49 0.72 15.00 -10.33
C ASP A 49 1.16 13.63 -10.87
N GLY A 50 0.31 13.04 -11.71
CA GLY A 50 0.61 11.80 -12.41
C GLY A 50 0.71 10.56 -11.52
N LYS A 51 0.22 10.63 -10.29
CA LYS A 51 0.36 9.53 -9.33
C LYS A 51 -0.96 8.97 -8.86
N CYS A 52 -0.97 7.66 -8.66
CA CYS A 52 -1.99 6.95 -7.90
C CYS A 52 -1.43 6.62 -6.51
N PHE A 53 -2.25 6.73 -5.51
CA PHE A 53 -1.88 6.43 -4.13
C PHE A 53 -2.58 5.16 -3.66
N LEU A 54 -1.89 4.40 -2.82
CA LEU A 54 -2.41 3.12 -2.34
C LEU A 54 -2.11 2.92 -0.86
N LEU A 55 -3.14 2.53 -0.13
CA LEU A 55 -3.04 2.04 1.24
C LEU A 55 -3.53 0.59 1.24
N ALA A 56 -2.84 -0.27 1.97
CA ALA A 56 -3.22 -1.68 2.07
C ALA A 56 -3.01 -2.19 3.49
N THR A 57 -3.87 -3.10 3.90
CA THR A 57 -3.69 -3.84 5.16
C THR A 57 -2.59 -4.90 5.00
N ASP A 58 -2.12 -5.47 6.11
CA ASP A 58 -1.04 -6.44 6.13
C ASP A 58 -1.39 -7.79 5.48
N GLY A 59 -2.66 -8.02 5.18
CA GLY A 59 -3.13 -9.30 4.65
C GLY A 59 -2.47 -9.73 3.35
N ILE A 60 -2.01 -8.78 2.52
CA ILE A 60 -1.31 -9.12 1.27
C ILE A 60 0.11 -9.57 1.56
N VAL A 61 0.86 -8.77 2.31
CA VAL A 61 2.29 -9.07 2.58
C VAL A 61 2.47 -10.28 3.47
N SER A 62 1.47 -10.63 4.28
CA SER A 62 1.50 -11.80 5.15
C SER A 62 0.98 -13.07 4.47
N GLN A 63 0.39 -12.98 3.26
CA GLN A 63 -0.16 -14.13 2.56
C GLN A 63 0.93 -15.12 2.17
N ILE A 64 0.76 -16.37 2.58
CA ILE A 64 1.62 -17.47 2.17
C ILE A 64 1.22 -17.90 0.77
N GLY A 65 2.21 -18.19 -0.05
CA GLY A 65 2.00 -18.65 -1.42
C GLY A 65 3.32 -19.01 -2.09
N GLY A 66 3.23 -19.20 -3.40
CA GLY A 66 4.36 -19.62 -4.23
C GLY A 66 4.74 -21.08 -4.00
N THR A 67 5.70 -21.56 -4.79
CA THR A 67 6.16 -22.96 -4.73
C THR A 67 6.85 -23.31 -3.43
N SER A 68 7.50 -22.31 -2.79
CA SER A 68 8.25 -22.48 -1.54
C SER A 68 7.41 -22.23 -0.29
N ARG A 69 6.14 -21.89 -0.42
CA ARG A 69 5.22 -21.58 0.67
C ARG A 69 5.79 -20.53 1.63
N ARG A 70 6.06 -19.34 1.09
CA ARG A 70 6.60 -18.20 1.83
C ARG A 70 5.59 -17.06 1.87
N VAL A 71 5.74 -16.14 2.83
CA VAL A 71 4.99 -14.89 2.82
C VAL A 71 5.38 -14.05 1.61
N MET A 72 4.42 -13.30 1.08
CA MET A 72 4.69 -12.41 -0.06
C MET A 72 5.79 -11.40 0.26
N GLY A 73 5.65 -10.69 1.37
CA GLY A 73 6.60 -9.66 1.79
C GLY A 73 6.47 -8.35 1.02
N SER A 74 7.08 -7.30 1.56
CA SER A 74 6.99 -5.95 1.00
C SER A 74 7.64 -5.82 -0.38
N ARG A 75 8.75 -6.50 -0.61
CA ARG A 75 9.48 -6.40 -1.88
C ARG A 75 8.65 -6.95 -3.04
N HIS A 76 8.07 -8.12 -2.86
CA HIS A 76 7.20 -8.74 -3.89
C HIS A 76 5.94 -7.90 -4.11
N PHE A 77 5.34 -7.42 -3.03
CA PHE A 77 4.18 -6.53 -3.10
C PHE A 77 4.47 -5.29 -3.93
N GLN A 78 5.58 -4.61 -3.69
CA GLN A 78 5.98 -3.44 -4.46
C GLN A 78 6.30 -3.79 -5.91
N ALA A 79 6.89 -4.97 -6.17
CA ALA A 79 7.12 -5.43 -7.53
C ALA A 79 5.83 -5.64 -8.32
N LEU A 80 4.78 -6.17 -7.68
CA LEU A 80 3.47 -6.30 -8.32
C LEU A 80 2.89 -4.93 -8.72
N LEU A 81 3.06 -3.94 -7.88
CA LEU A 81 2.61 -2.57 -8.18
C LEU A 81 3.40 -1.98 -9.36
N ALA A 82 4.72 -2.16 -9.36
CA ALA A 82 5.58 -1.67 -10.43
C ALA A 82 5.26 -2.33 -11.77
N GLU A 83 4.99 -3.64 -11.78
CA GLU A 83 4.65 -4.39 -12.98
C GLU A 83 3.34 -3.94 -13.63
N ALA A 84 2.41 -3.41 -12.85
CA ALA A 84 1.13 -2.94 -13.36
C ALA A 84 1.29 -1.74 -14.33
N LYS A 85 2.32 -0.92 -14.15
CA LYS A 85 2.66 0.23 -15.00
C LYS A 85 1.48 1.14 -15.30
N THR A 86 0.69 1.45 -14.28
CA THR A 86 -0.50 2.29 -14.42
C THR A 86 -0.69 3.14 -13.17
N ALA A 87 -1.18 4.35 -13.37
CA ALA A 87 -1.64 5.22 -12.29
C ALA A 87 -3.18 5.29 -12.22
N ASP A 88 -3.87 4.39 -12.91
CA ASP A 88 -5.33 4.26 -12.81
C ASP A 88 -5.67 3.42 -11.58
N PRO A 89 -6.43 3.95 -10.60
CA PRO A 89 -6.70 3.24 -9.35
C PRO A 89 -7.37 1.87 -9.56
N ARG A 90 -8.34 1.78 -10.45
CA ARG A 90 -9.07 0.55 -10.72
C ARG A 90 -8.16 -0.51 -11.34
N LYS A 91 -7.40 -0.13 -12.34
CA LYS A 91 -6.46 -1.05 -13.01
C LYS A 91 -5.39 -1.53 -12.06
N LEU A 92 -4.86 -0.62 -11.23
CA LEU A 92 -3.85 -0.94 -10.23
C LEU A 92 -4.39 -1.94 -9.20
N ALA A 93 -5.57 -1.67 -8.64
CA ALA A 93 -6.19 -2.56 -7.65
C ALA A 93 -6.49 -3.95 -8.25
N ASN A 94 -7.02 -4.00 -9.47
CA ASN A 94 -7.30 -5.27 -10.15
C ASN A 94 -6.04 -6.06 -10.43
N SER A 95 -4.98 -5.40 -10.88
CA SER A 95 -3.67 -6.02 -11.13
C SER A 95 -3.09 -6.60 -9.84
N LEU A 96 -3.16 -5.84 -8.75
CA LEU A 96 -2.66 -6.28 -7.44
C LEU A 96 -3.44 -7.48 -6.92
N MET A 97 -4.77 -7.47 -7.01
CA MET A 97 -5.60 -8.59 -6.57
C MET A 97 -5.36 -9.85 -7.41
N ARG A 98 -5.12 -9.68 -8.70
CA ARG A 98 -4.76 -10.79 -9.58
C ARG A 98 -3.41 -11.39 -9.18
N GLY A 99 -2.42 -10.55 -8.92
CA GLY A 99 -1.10 -10.99 -8.45
C GLY A 99 -1.19 -11.72 -7.12
N LEU A 100 -2.04 -11.24 -6.21
CA LEU A 100 -2.28 -11.90 -4.93
C LEU A 100 -2.89 -13.29 -5.12
N ARG A 101 -3.88 -13.45 -5.99
CA ARG A 101 -4.51 -14.74 -6.27
C ARG A 101 -3.52 -15.73 -6.89
N VAL A 102 -2.69 -15.28 -7.81
CA VAL A 102 -1.66 -16.12 -8.41
C VAL A 102 -0.65 -16.55 -7.34
N TRP A 103 -0.21 -15.64 -6.49
CA TRP A 103 0.69 -15.96 -5.39
C TRP A 103 0.07 -16.96 -4.41
N GLN A 104 -1.16 -16.69 -3.98
CA GLN A 104 -1.86 -17.52 -3.00
C GLN A 104 -2.07 -18.95 -3.51
N GLY A 105 -2.40 -19.12 -4.77
CA GLY A 105 -2.68 -20.44 -5.33
C GLY A 105 -3.74 -21.18 -4.54
N GLY A 106 -3.43 -22.39 -4.08
CA GLY A 106 -4.31 -23.20 -3.25
C GLY A 106 -4.23 -22.96 -1.75
N GLU A 107 -3.41 -22.00 -1.31
CA GLU A 107 -3.26 -21.70 0.12
C GLU A 107 -4.48 -20.95 0.67
N GLU A 108 -4.74 -21.11 1.96
CA GLU A 108 -5.82 -20.39 2.63
C GLU A 108 -5.46 -18.92 2.81
N ARG A 109 -6.49 -18.06 2.78
CA ARG A 109 -6.37 -16.67 3.17
C ARG A 109 -6.18 -16.59 4.68
N ARG A 110 -5.08 -15.98 5.14
CA ARG A 110 -4.74 -15.93 6.57
C ARG A 110 -5.28 -14.70 7.27
N ASP A 111 -5.44 -13.61 6.54
CA ASP A 111 -5.84 -12.34 7.12
C ASP A 111 -6.70 -11.57 6.12
N ASP A 112 -7.47 -10.62 6.63
CA ASP A 112 -8.31 -9.77 5.82
C ASP A 112 -7.46 -8.89 4.91
N VAL A 113 -7.89 -8.75 3.66
CA VAL A 113 -7.24 -7.90 2.68
C VAL A 113 -8.14 -6.74 2.35
N MET A 114 -7.64 -5.54 2.63
CA MET A 114 -8.28 -4.31 2.20
C MET A 114 -7.27 -3.44 1.46
N ILE A 115 -7.69 -2.93 0.31
CA ILE A 115 -6.90 -2.04 -0.52
C ILE A 115 -7.73 -0.79 -0.79
N LEU A 116 -7.11 0.36 -0.58
CA LEU A 116 -7.66 1.63 -1.02
C LEU A 116 -6.71 2.25 -2.02
N ALA A 117 -7.13 2.35 -3.25
CA ALA A 117 -6.38 3.02 -4.31
C ALA A 117 -7.14 4.26 -4.76
N PHE A 118 -6.44 5.39 -4.88
CA PHE A 118 -7.09 6.64 -5.27
C PHE A 118 -6.14 7.54 -6.02
N ARG A 119 -6.71 8.37 -6.87
CA ARG A 119 -5.98 9.42 -7.57
C ARG A 119 -6.65 10.75 -7.30
N PRO A 120 -5.97 11.66 -6.57
CA PRO A 120 -6.54 12.98 -6.30
C PRO A 120 -6.83 13.73 -7.60
N PRO A 121 -7.91 14.51 -7.67
CA PRO A 121 -8.13 15.34 -8.83
C PRO A 121 -7.06 16.41 -8.94
N PRO A 122 -6.76 16.90 -10.17
CA PRO A 122 -5.84 18.00 -10.31
C PRO A 122 -6.35 19.23 -9.54
N PRO A 123 -5.45 20.06 -9.00
CA PRO A 123 -5.88 21.24 -8.26
C PRO A 123 -6.72 22.15 -9.16
N SER A 124 -7.82 22.65 -8.63
CA SER A 124 -8.66 23.61 -9.33
C SER A 124 -7.89 24.93 -9.48
N ARG A 125 -7.98 25.50 -10.67
CA ARG A 125 -7.37 26.79 -10.98
C ARG A 125 -8.24 27.94 -10.46
#